data_b600644d86fc965cd577401ccd676b49
#
_entry.id   b600644d86fc965cd577401ccd676b49
#
_cell.length_a   1.000
_cell.length_b   1.000
_cell.length_c   1.000
_cell.angle_alpha   90.00
_cell.angle_beta   90.00
_cell.angle_gamma   90.00
#
_symmetry.space_group_name_H-M   'P 1'
#
loop_
_entity.id
_entity.type
_entity.pdbx_description
1 polymer ?
#
loop_
_entity_poly.entity_id
_entity_poly.type
_entity_poly.pdbx_seq_one_letter_code
_entity_poly.pdbx_strand_id
1 'polypeptide(L)'
;IRTIRIILVIVFIFLVILLIVWLFRPKPNEDQSSSQQQQVQQEEQAQAQQQLSTVRYIQRGNITAPEEHYRIEVTISASSRRVDIFKGYDKPAESSEVLTNTQASYDQFYAGLKTTGFFNTREPDQVVDAEGACPLGIQYWFVGGQDIAVPSLKSWSVSCSSKQGTFAGNRSTVHTMFTNQIPTYNTFVSKVSL
;
A
#
# COMPACT_ATOMS: atom_id res chain seq x y z
N ILE A 1 -59.29 46.38 -35.96
CA ILE A 1 -58.98 45.10 -36.60
C ILE A 1 -57.50 45.01 -37.03
N ARG A 2 -56.85 46.05 -37.56
CA ARG A 2 -55.44 46.09 -37.98
C ARG A 2 -54.48 45.98 -36.79
N THR A 3 -54.72 46.67 -35.69
CA THR A 3 -53.91 46.64 -34.47
C THR A 3 -53.87 45.25 -33.80
N ILE A 4 -54.97 44.53 -33.75
CA ILE A 4 -55.06 43.18 -33.21
C ILE A 4 -54.23 42.18 -34.01
N ARG A 5 -54.21 42.31 -35.35
CA ARG A 5 -53.38 41.43 -36.22
C ARG A 5 -51.88 41.66 -35.98
N ILE A 6 -51.46 42.93 -35.77
CA ILE A 6 -50.07 43.26 -35.50
C ILE A 6 -49.63 42.66 -34.13
N ILE A 7 -50.48 42.76 -33.13
CA ILE A 7 -50.16 42.18 -31.80
C ILE A 7 -50.06 40.65 -31.90
N LEU A 8 -50.93 39.98 -32.60
CA LEU A 8 -50.88 38.54 -32.80
C LEU A 8 -49.59 38.07 -33.52
N VAL A 9 -49.14 38.83 -34.53
CA VAL A 9 -47.89 38.54 -35.24
C VAL A 9 -46.68 38.70 -34.30
N ILE A 10 -46.63 39.73 -33.48
CA ILE A 10 -45.55 39.98 -32.53
C ILE A 10 -45.49 38.87 -31.47
N VAL A 11 -46.66 38.47 -30.94
CA VAL A 11 -46.74 37.34 -29.97
C VAL A 11 -46.30 36.05 -30.60
N PHE A 12 -46.69 35.79 -31.85
CA PHE A 12 -46.23 34.57 -32.55
C PHE A 12 -44.73 34.53 -32.79
N ILE A 13 -44.13 35.67 -33.20
CA ILE A 13 -42.66 35.79 -33.36
C ILE A 13 -41.97 35.54 -32.05
N PHE A 14 -42.47 36.10 -30.93
CA PHE A 14 -41.89 35.91 -29.60
C PHE A 14 -41.94 34.46 -29.15
N LEU A 15 -43.04 33.73 -29.40
CA LEU A 15 -43.18 32.30 -29.11
C LEU A 15 -42.22 31.45 -29.95
N VAL A 16 -42.02 31.80 -31.22
CA VAL A 16 -41.06 31.11 -32.08
C VAL A 16 -39.62 31.30 -31.58
N ILE A 17 -39.27 32.52 -31.18
CA ILE A 17 -37.93 32.82 -30.62
C ILE A 17 -37.71 32.01 -29.30
N LEU A 18 -38.69 31.97 -28.41
CA LEU A 18 -38.61 31.16 -27.18
C LEU A 18 -38.45 29.66 -27.47
N LEU A 19 -39.15 29.17 -28.49
CA LEU A 19 -39.06 27.75 -28.90
C LEU A 19 -37.67 27.43 -29.46
N ILE A 20 -37.10 28.34 -30.28
CA ILE A 20 -35.74 28.21 -30.80
C ILE A 20 -34.71 28.22 -29.65
N VAL A 21 -34.82 29.17 -28.71
CA VAL A 21 -33.91 29.24 -27.53
C VAL A 21 -34.03 27.96 -26.68
N TRP A 22 -35.23 27.36 -26.57
CA TRP A 22 -35.43 26.13 -25.83
C TRP A 22 -34.86 24.92 -26.57
N LEU A 23 -34.97 24.84 -27.90
CA LEU A 23 -34.39 23.79 -28.73
C LEU A 23 -32.85 23.82 -28.78
N PHE A 24 -32.27 25.04 -28.73
CA PHE A 24 -30.81 25.24 -28.75
C PHE A 24 -30.20 25.46 -27.35
N ARG A 25 -30.98 25.25 -26.29
CA ARG A 25 -30.41 25.23 -24.95
C ARG A 25 -29.37 24.10 -24.85
N PRO A 26 -28.08 24.40 -24.63
CA PRO A 26 -27.11 23.34 -24.41
C PRO A 26 -27.57 22.52 -23.22
N LYS A 27 -27.76 21.20 -23.41
CA LYS A 27 -27.99 20.30 -22.29
C LYS A 27 -26.83 20.49 -21.29
N PRO A 28 -27.10 20.61 -19.98
CA PRO A 28 -26.02 20.54 -19.02
C PRO A 28 -25.22 19.27 -19.29
N ASN A 29 -23.92 19.38 -19.47
CA ASN A 29 -23.01 18.27 -19.68
C ASN A 29 -22.93 17.44 -18.40
N GLU A 30 -23.90 16.57 -18.13
CA GLU A 30 -23.81 15.57 -17.05
C GLU A 30 -22.73 14.54 -17.34
N ASP A 31 -22.36 14.33 -18.60
CA ASP A 31 -21.35 13.34 -19.00
C ASP A 31 -19.91 13.78 -18.70
N GLN A 32 -19.61 15.06 -18.55
CA GLN A 32 -18.25 15.52 -18.20
C GLN A 32 -17.95 15.39 -16.71
N SER A 33 -18.95 15.53 -15.85
CA SER A 33 -18.76 15.39 -14.40
C SER A 33 -18.51 13.95 -13.98
N SER A 34 -19.20 13.00 -14.60
CA SER A 34 -19.01 11.58 -14.32
C SER A 34 -17.69 11.04 -14.88
N SER A 35 -17.27 11.53 -16.04
CA SER A 35 -15.97 11.13 -16.63
C SER A 35 -14.78 11.68 -15.86
N GLN A 36 -14.86 12.91 -15.37
CA GLN A 36 -13.82 13.49 -14.51
C GLN A 36 -13.74 12.82 -13.13
N GLN A 37 -14.88 12.50 -12.52
CA GLN A 37 -14.90 11.76 -11.26
C GLN A 37 -14.35 10.33 -11.40
N GLN A 38 -14.63 9.65 -12.51
CA GLN A 38 -14.06 8.33 -12.79
C GLN A 38 -12.55 8.40 -13.06
N GLN A 39 -12.07 9.42 -13.77
CA GLN A 39 -10.62 9.63 -13.96
C GLN A 39 -9.90 9.95 -12.66
N VAL A 40 -10.44 10.84 -11.83
CA VAL A 40 -9.85 11.15 -10.51
C VAL A 40 -9.83 9.92 -9.61
N GLN A 41 -10.90 9.12 -9.59
CA GLN A 41 -10.91 7.87 -8.82
C GLN A 41 -9.95 6.81 -9.37
N GLN A 42 -9.77 6.73 -10.68
CA GLN A 42 -8.78 5.84 -11.29
C GLN A 42 -7.34 6.30 -11.04
N GLU A 43 -7.08 7.61 -11.09
CA GLU A 43 -5.78 8.17 -10.75
C GLU A 43 -5.46 8.02 -9.25
N GLU A 44 -6.44 8.22 -8.38
CA GLU A 44 -6.27 8.03 -6.93
C GLU A 44 -6.08 6.55 -6.58
N GLN A 45 -6.78 5.62 -7.25
CA GLN A 45 -6.56 4.19 -7.11
C GLN A 45 -5.23 3.74 -7.72
N ALA A 46 -4.81 4.31 -8.85
CA ALA A 46 -3.51 4.04 -9.46
C ALA A 46 -2.37 4.59 -8.59
N GLN A 47 -2.52 5.77 -8.00
CA GLN A 47 -1.56 6.34 -7.06
C GLN A 47 -1.49 5.55 -5.74
N ALA A 48 -2.62 5.08 -5.21
CA ALA A 48 -2.66 4.22 -4.03
C ALA A 48 -2.04 2.84 -4.31
N GLN A 49 -2.22 2.27 -5.51
CA GLN A 49 -1.54 1.05 -5.93
C GLN A 49 -0.05 1.27 -6.21
N GLN A 50 0.34 2.44 -6.73
CA GLN A 50 1.72 2.82 -6.96
C GLN A 50 2.49 3.06 -5.65
N GLN A 51 1.84 3.52 -4.58
CA GLN A 51 2.50 3.78 -3.29
C GLN A 51 3.00 2.53 -2.56
N LEU A 52 2.52 1.35 -2.91
CA LEU A 52 2.89 0.09 -2.27
C LEU A 52 3.20 -1.00 -3.28
N SER A 53 4.03 -0.69 -4.28
CA SER A 53 4.50 -1.64 -5.29
C SER A 53 5.39 -2.74 -4.71
N THR A 54 5.93 -2.51 -3.51
CA THR A 54 6.80 -3.43 -2.79
C THR A 54 6.48 -3.41 -1.31
N VAL A 55 6.38 -4.58 -0.72
CA VAL A 55 6.25 -4.76 0.74
C VAL A 55 7.38 -5.63 1.24
N ARG A 56 7.84 -5.33 2.46
CA ARG A 56 8.96 -6.03 3.09
C ARG A 56 8.62 -6.36 4.54
N TYR A 57 8.98 -7.53 4.95
CA TYR A 57 8.97 -8.01 6.31
C TYR A 57 10.41 -8.30 6.75
N ILE A 58 10.83 -7.76 7.89
CA ILE A 58 12.18 -7.88 8.40
C ILE A 58 12.11 -8.48 9.79
N GLN A 59 12.95 -9.48 10.04
CA GLN A 59 13.25 -10.00 11.36
C GLN A 59 14.72 -9.69 11.67
N ARG A 60 14.97 -8.97 12.76
CA ARG A 60 16.30 -8.79 13.32
C ARG A 60 16.42 -9.60 14.59
N GLY A 61 17.53 -10.31 14.72
CA GLY A 61 17.91 -10.96 15.97
C GLY A 61 18.20 -9.97 17.09
N ASN A 62 18.50 -10.51 18.25
CA ASN A 62 18.93 -9.77 19.42
C ASN A 62 20.20 -8.94 19.13
N ILE A 63 20.41 -7.91 19.92
CA ILE A 63 21.65 -7.12 19.89
C ILE A 63 22.78 -7.97 20.46
N THR A 64 23.74 -8.32 19.61
CA THR A 64 24.88 -9.15 19.91
C THR A 64 26.10 -8.70 19.11
N ALA A 65 27.23 -9.40 19.20
CA ALA A 65 28.40 -9.11 18.39
C ALA A 65 28.08 -9.20 16.88
N PRO A 66 28.67 -8.38 16.01
CA PRO A 66 28.33 -8.34 14.58
C PRO A 66 28.43 -9.69 13.88
N GLU A 67 29.36 -10.55 14.29
CA GLU A 67 29.56 -11.90 13.74
C GLU A 67 28.47 -12.91 14.14
N GLU A 68 27.66 -12.57 15.14
CA GLU A 68 26.55 -13.40 15.64
C GLU A 68 25.18 -12.79 15.30
N HIS A 69 25.17 -11.52 14.88
CA HIS A 69 23.92 -10.82 14.57
C HIS A 69 23.41 -11.22 13.18
N TYR A 70 22.15 -11.65 13.14
CA TYR A 70 21.48 -11.99 11.88
C TYR A 70 20.22 -11.14 11.67
N ARG A 71 19.93 -10.87 10.39
CA ARG A 71 18.71 -10.25 9.93
C ARG A 71 18.19 -11.01 8.72
N ILE A 72 16.90 -11.29 8.72
CA ILE A 72 16.19 -11.92 7.59
C ILE A 72 15.22 -10.88 7.03
N GLU A 73 15.23 -10.70 5.72
CA GLU A 73 14.30 -9.82 5.01
C GLU A 73 13.55 -10.62 3.95
N VAL A 74 12.23 -10.53 3.93
CA VAL A 74 11.38 -11.06 2.85
C VAL A 74 10.75 -9.88 2.13
N THR A 75 11.07 -9.72 0.85
CA THR A 75 10.58 -8.64 -0.01
C THR A 75 9.69 -9.23 -1.10
N ILE A 76 8.47 -8.72 -1.23
CA ILE A 76 7.49 -9.14 -2.23
C ILE A 76 7.09 -7.94 -3.08
N SER A 77 7.17 -8.13 -4.40
CA SER A 77 6.73 -7.16 -5.41
C SER A 77 5.90 -7.86 -6.48
N ALA A 78 5.36 -7.09 -7.42
CA ALA A 78 4.63 -7.63 -8.57
C ALA A 78 5.48 -8.55 -9.47
N SER A 79 6.81 -8.36 -9.48
CA SER A 79 7.73 -9.11 -10.36
C SER A 79 8.57 -10.15 -9.63
N SER A 80 8.74 -10.03 -8.31
CA SER A 80 9.66 -10.90 -7.57
C SER A 80 9.22 -11.15 -6.13
N ARG A 81 9.65 -12.30 -5.61
CA ARG A 81 9.61 -12.68 -4.19
C ARG A 81 11.04 -12.99 -3.80
N ARG A 82 11.53 -12.35 -2.77
CA ARG A 82 12.94 -12.45 -2.40
C ARG A 82 13.08 -12.65 -0.90
N VAL A 83 13.99 -13.52 -0.50
CA VAL A 83 14.47 -13.64 0.87
C VAL A 83 15.96 -13.40 0.91
N ASP A 84 16.38 -12.56 1.86
CA ASP A 84 17.79 -12.22 2.10
C ASP A 84 18.15 -12.54 3.54
N ILE A 85 19.33 -13.10 3.75
CA ILE A 85 19.96 -13.25 5.04
C ILE A 85 21.18 -12.33 5.11
N PHE A 86 21.22 -11.52 6.16
CA PHE A 86 22.32 -10.63 6.45
C PHE A 86 23.01 -11.09 7.73
N LYS A 87 24.34 -11.05 7.75
CA LYS A 87 25.16 -11.27 8.91
C LYS A 87 25.94 -10.00 9.26
N GLY A 88 25.80 -9.54 10.50
CA GLY A 88 26.30 -8.24 10.92
C GLY A 88 25.31 -7.11 10.63
N TYR A 89 25.60 -5.92 11.14
CA TYR A 89 24.67 -4.79 11.11
C TYR A 89 24.59 -4.11 9.74
N ASP A 90 25.75 -3.75 9.15
CA ASP A 90 25.84 -2.94 7.92
C ASP A 90 26.50 -3.70 6.77
N LYS A 91 26.34 -5.01 6.75
CA LYS A 91 26.91 -5.86 5.71
C LYS A 91 25.91 -6.10 4.58
N PRO A 92 26.37 -6.35 3.33
CA PRO A 92 25.51 -6.84 2.27
C PRO A 92 24.93 -8.21 2.64
N ALA A 93 23.89 -8.63 1.91
CA ALA A 93 23.30 -9.95 2.12
C ALA A 93 24.34 -11.04 1.97
N GLU A 94 24.43 -11.93 2.97
CA GLU A 94 25.29 -13.13 2.94
C GLU A 94 24.75 -14.17 1.98
N SER A 95 23.43 -14.30 1.93
CA SER A 95 22.73 -15.18 0.99
C SER A 95 21.40 -14.58 0.58
N SER A 96 20.97 -14.91 -0.63
CA SER A 96 19.74 -14.42 -1.23
C SER A 96 19.09 -15.51 -2.07
N GLU A 97 17.77 -15.61 -2.01
CA GLU A 97 16.98 -16.39 -2.94
C GLU A 97 15.93 -15.49 -3.59
N VAL A 98 15.83 -15.56 -4.92
CA VAL A 98 14.88 -14.74 -5.68
C VAL A 98 14.03 -15.65 -6.55
N LEU A 99 12.72 -15.48 -6.42
CA LEU A 99 11.70 -16.19 -7.19
C LEU A 99 10.92 -15.18 -8.04
N THR A 100 10.48 -15.59 -9.21
CA THR A 100 9.57 -14.77 -10.03
C THR A 100 8.22 -14.62 -9.36
N ASN A 101 7.55 -13.52 -9.62
CA ASN A 101 6.18 -13.26 -9.20
C ASN A 101 5.36 -12.76 -10.39
N THR A 102 4.04 -12.67 -10.21
CA THR A 102 3.12 -12.07 -11.17
C THR A 102 2.27 -11.02 -10.48
N GLN A 103 1.78 -10.04 -11.25
CA GLN A 103 0.88 -9.02 -10.72
C GLN A 103 -0.33 -9.66 -10.01
N ALA A 104 -0.96 -10.66 -10.64
CA ALA A 104 -2.14 -11.33 -10.05
C ALA A 104 -1.83 -12.00 -8.70
N SER A 105 -0.67 -12.67 -8.58
CA SER A 105 -0.25 -13.28 -7.31
C SER A 105 0.07 -12.22 -6.25
N TYR A 106 0.69 -11.11 -6.67
CA TYR A 106 0.96 -9.98 -5.78
C TYR A 106 -0.34 -9.34 -5.28
N ASP A 107 -1.31 -9.11 -6.16
CA ASP A 107 -2.60 -8.51 -5.79
C ASP A 107 -3.37 -9.38 -4.79
N GLN A 108 -3.36 -10.71 -4.99
CA GLN A 108 -3.96 -11.66 -4.05
C GLN A 108 -3.25 -11.62 -2.69
N PHE A 109 -1.92 -11.63 -2.68
CA PHE A 109 -1.11 -11.52 -1.47
C PHE A 109 -1.37 -10.19 -0.76
N TYR A 110 -1.37 -9.07 -1.49
CA TYR A 110 -1.62 -7.74 -0.96
C TYR A 110 -3.03 -7.58 -0.36
N ALA A 111 -4.05 -8.15 -1.03
CA ALA A 111 -5.41 -8.20 -0.50
C ALA A 111 -5.47 -8.97 0.83
N GLY A 112 -4.75 -10.10 0.93
CA GLY A 112 -4.61 -10.84 2.17
C GLY A 112 -3.91 -10.04 3.27
N LEU A 113 -2.85 -9.29 2.95
CA LEU A 113 -2.16 -8.43 3.93
C LEU A 113 -3.08 -7.38 4.56
N LYS A 114 -4.04 -6.82 3.80
CA LYS A 114 -5.04 -5.88 4.34
C LYS A 114 -5.84 -6.51 5.48
N THR A 115 -6.19 -7.78 5.37
CA THR A 115 -7.00 -8.47 6.39
C THR A 115 -6.22 -8.79 7.67
N THR A 116 -4.89 -8.82 7.61
CA THR A 116 -4.03 -9.06 8.79
C THR A 116 -3.75 -7.82 9.59
N GLY A 117 -4.12 -6.64 9.08
CA GLY A 117 -3.76 -5.36 9.65
C GLY A 117 -2.30 -4.95 9.41
N PHE A 118 -1.66 -5.44 8.35
CA PHE A 118 -0.28 -5.08 7.97
C PHE A 118 -0.09 -3.57 7.87
N PHE A 119 -1.12 -2.85 7.41
CA PHE A 119 -1.10 -1.39 7.24
C PHE A 119 -1.52 -0.61 8.48
N ASN A 120 -1.95 -1.30 9.54
CA ASN A 120 -2.41 -0.65 10.76
C ASN A 120 -1.22 -0.23 11.62
N THR A 121 -1.22 1.03 12.00
CA THR A 121 -0.23 1.61 12.89
C THR A 121 -0.89 2.13 14.16
N ARG A 122 -0.11 2.28 15.22
CA ARG A 122 -0.49 2.93 16.46
C ARG A 122 0.63 3.82 16.96
N GLU A 123 0.32 4.76 17.83
CA GLU A 123 1.34 5.47 18.58
C GLU A 123 1.99 4.51 19.59
N PRO A 124 3.31 4.53 19.73
CA PRO A 124 4.00 3.70 20.70
C PRO A 124 3.74 4.22 22.12
N ASP A 125 3.57 3.29 23.07
CA ASP A 125 3.37 3.65 24.49
C ASP A 125 4.58 4.40 25.10
N GLN A 126 5.75 4.27 24.50
CA GLN A 126 6.99 4.94 24.89
C GLN A 126 7.75 5.39 23.64
N VAL A 127 8.43 6.54 23.74
CA VAL A 127 9.30 7.07 22.69
C VAL A 127 10.65 6.33 22.74
N VAL A 128 10.63 5.06 22.39
CA VAL A 128 11.81 4.22 22.24
C VAL A 128 11.79 3.60 20.84
N ASP A 129 12.95 3.38 20.28
CA ASP A 129 13.08 2.61 19.03
C ASP A 129 12.94 1.10 19.30
N ALA A 130 12.92 0.32 18.23
CA ALA A 130 12.77 -1.12 18.32
C ALA A 130 13.93 -1.79 19.09
N GLU A 131 15.12 -1.26 18.96
CA GLU A 131 16.35 -1.77 19.62
C GLU A 131 16.31 -1.51 21.12
N GLY A 132 15.96 -0.29 21.54
CA GLY A 132 15.79 0.05 22.94
C GLY A 132 14.62 -0.67 23.61
N ALA A 133 13.57 -0.98 22.85
CA ALA A 133 12.38 -1.68 23.38
C ALA A 133 12.64 -3.15 23.74
N CYS A 134 13.53 -3.85 23.01
CA CYS A 134 13.76 -5.30 23.19
C CYS A 134 15.17 -5.69 22.72
N PRO A 135 16.22 -5.33 23.43
CA PRO A 135 17.60 -5.56 22.99
C PRO A 135 17.99 -7.04 22.92
N LEU A 136 17.36 -7.89 23.74
CA LEU A 136 17.65 -9.33 23.82
C LEU A 136 16.60 -10.20 23.09
N GLY A 137 15.74 -9.57 22.30
CA GLY A 137 14.70 -10.30 21.56
C GLY A 137 14.66 -9.93 20.10
N ILE A 138 13.74 -10.60 19.38
CA ILE A 138 13.57 -10.39 17.96
C ILE A 138 12.78 -9.10 17.72
N GLN A 139 13.26 -8.30 16.79
CA GLN A 139 12.60 -7.11 16.28
C GLN A 139 11.99 -7.39 14.92
N TYR A 140 10.79 -6.89 14.70
CA TYR A 140 10.03 -7.10 13.47
C TYR A 140 9.70 -5.75 12.85
N TRP A 141 9.99 -5.61 11.56
CA TRP A 141 9.68 -4.41 10.79
C TRP A 141 8.76 -4.74 9.64
N PHE A 142 7.78 -3.87 9.41
CA PHE A 142 6.78 -3.94 8.38
C PHE A 142 6.91 -2.69 7.53
N VAL A 143 7.33 -2.88 6.29
CA VAL A 143 7.75 -1.78 5.41
C VAL A 143 7.01 -1.89 4.08
N GLY A 144 6.58 -0.78 3.52
CA GLY A 144 5.94 -0.74 2.21
C GLY A 144 6.16 0.60 1.51
N GLY A 145 6.28 0.57 0.20
CA GLY A 145 6.48 1.77 -0.61
C GLY A 145 6.83 1.46 -2.05
N GLN A 146 7.01 2.50 -2.86
CA GLN A 146 7.59 2.40 -4.21
C GLN A 146 9.10 2.19 -4.13
N ASP A 147 9.73 2.97 -3.29
CA ASP A 147 11.14 2.88 -2.98
C ASP A 147 11.29 2.44 -1.51
N ILE A 148 11.97 1.32 -1.33
CA ILE A 148 12.23 0.78 0.01
C ILE A 148 13.22 1.63 0.79
N ALA A 149 14.02 2.45 0.12
CA ALA A 149 14.89 3.43 0.77
C ALA A 149 14.09 4.60 1.40
N VAL A 150 12.93 4.93 0.80
CA VAL A 150 12.01 5.96 1.30
C VAL A 150 10.59 5.37 1.42
N PRO A 151 10.36 4.49 2.41
CA PRO A 151 9.09 3.79 2.53
C PRO A 151 7.97 4.76 2.94
N SER A 152 6.80 4.60 2.35
CA SER A 152 5.57 5.30 2.75
C SER A 152 4.91 4.67 3.98
N LEU A 153 5.19 3.40 4.24
CA LEU A 153 4.80 2.67 5.45
C LEU A 153 6.05 2.12 6.13
N LYS A 154 6.22 2.41 7.41
CA LYS A 154 7.23 1.79 8.26
C LYS A 154 6.69 1.64 9.67
N SER A 155 6.45 0.41 10.10
CA SER A 155 6.05 0.11 11.47
C SER A 155 6.88 -1.05 12.03
N TRP A 156 6.86 -1.19 13.36
CA TRP A 156 7.68 -2.20 14.03
C TRP A 156 6.97 -2.79 15.25
N SER A 157 7.38 -3.98 15.63
CA SER A 157 7.03 -4.63 16.89
C SER A 157 8.20 -5.47 17.41
N VAL A 158 8.13 -5.95 18.64
CA VAL A 158 9.18 -6.75 19.29
C VAL A 158 8.63 -8.03 19.90
N SER A 159 9.50 -9.03 20.09
CA SER A 159 9.10 -10.31 20.70
C SER A 159 8.82 -10.20 22.20
N CYS A 160 9.47 -9.28 22.90
CA CYS A 160 9.35 -9.08 24.35
C CYS A 160 7.94 -8.64 24.78
N SER A 161 7.24 -7.91 23.93
CA SER A 161 5.90 -7.42 24.24
C SER A 161 5.10 -7.20 22.96
N SER A 162 3.86 -7.67 22.93
CA SER A 162 2.93 -7.37 21.81
C SER A 162 2.38 -5.94 21.84
N LYS A 163 2.56 -5.22 22.95
CA LYS A 163 2.09 -3.84 23.11
C LYS A 163 3.12 -2.80 22.72
N GLN A 164 4.40 -3.17 22.63
CA GLN A 164 5.46 -2.27 22.21
C GLN A 164 5.56 -2.19 20.69
N GLY A 165 5.85 -0.97 20.19
CA GLY A 165 6.03 -0.69 18.78
C GLY A 165 4.81 -0.03 18.14
N THR A 166 5.01 0.41 16.91
CA THR A 166 4.03 1.14 16.11
C THR A 166 3.11 0.25 15.27
N PHE A 167 3.42 -1.05 15.18
CA PHE A 167 2.60 -2.01 14.44
C PHE A 167 1.36 -2.42 15.26
N ALA A 168 0.17 -2.34 14.65
CA ALA A 168 -1.11 -2.66 15.29
C ALA A 168 -1.83 -3.89 14.72
N GLY A 169 -1.19 -4.62 13.78
CA GLY A 169 -1.76 -5.81 13.16
C GLY A 169 -1.40 -7.12 13.87
N ASN A 170 -1.77 -8.23 13.23
CA ASN A 170 -1.42 -9.57 13.70
C ASN A 170 -0.05 -10.00 13.18
N ARG A 171 0.98 -9.87 14.02
CA ARG A 171 2.38 -10.20 13.67
C ARG A 171 2.56 -11.65 13.20
N SER A 172 1.96 -12.62 13.89
CA SER A 172 2.10 -14.04 13.55
C SER A 172 1.50 -14.35 12.19
N THR A 173 0.32 -13.81 11.91
CA THR A 173 -0.34 -13.99 10.61
C THR A 173 0.46 -13.34 9.48
N VAL A 174 0.97 -12.11 9.70
CA VAL A 174 1.83 -11.43 8.72
C VAL A 174 3.09 -12.23 8.46
N HIS A 175 3.78 -12.72 9.51
CA HIS A 175 4.94 -13.60 9.37
C HIS A 175 4.64 -14.78 8.47
N THR A 176 3.58 -15.53 8.78
CA THR A 176 3.15 -16.70 7.99
C THR A 176 2.86 -16.34 6.53
N MET A 177 2.20 -15.21 6.29
CA MET A 177 1.90 -14.77 4.93
C MET A 177 3.16 -14.49 4.12
N PHE A 178 4.15 -13.82 4.69
CA PHE A 178 5.41 -13.53 4.00
C PHE A 178 6.23 -14.81 3.77
N THR A 179 6.38 -15.65 4.79
CA THR A 179 7.18 -16.89 4.69
C THR A 179 6.59 -17.87 3.70
N ASN A 180 5.27 -17.97 3.59
CA ASN A 180 4.59 -18.81 2.61
C ASN A 180 4.81 -18.36 1.15
N GLN A 181 5.27 -17.11 0.92
CA GLN A 181 5.64 -16.67 -0.42
C GLN A 181 6.95 -17.29 -0.93
N ILE A 182 7.76 -17.86 -0.03
CA ILE A 182 9.05 -18.47 -0.30
C ILE A 182 8.95 -19.97 0.06
N PRO A 183 8.72 -20.88 -0.88
CA PRO A 183 8.52 -22.30 -0.57
C PRO A 183 9.68 -22.95 0.19
N THR A 184 10.88 -22.46 -0.04
CA THR A 184 12.14 -22.93 0.57
C THR A 184 12.48 -22.21 1.88
N TYR A 185 11.64 -21.28 2.36
CA TYR A 185 11.95 -20.39 3.49
C TYR A 185 12.57 -21.13 4.69
N ASN A 186 11.90 -22.16 5.20
CA ASN A 186 12.38 -22.88 6.38
C ASN A 186 13.75 -23.53 6.17
N THR A 187 14.00 -24.08 4.99
CA THR A 187 15.28 -24.67 4.63
C THR A 187 16.35 -23.59 4.47
N PHE A 188 15.98 -22.46 3.84
CA PHE A 188 16.89 -21.35 3.58
C PHE A 188 17.38 -20.70 4.88
N VAL A 189 16.48 -20.50 5.85
CA VAL A 189 16.81 -19.86 7.14
C VAL A 189 17.25 -20.85 8.23
N SER A 190 17.29 -22.14 7.96
CA SER A 190 17.59 -23.18 8.98
C SER A 190 18.97 -23.04 9.67
N LYS A 191 19.88 -22.30 9.04
CA LYS A 191 21.24 -22.06 9.54
C LYS A 191 21.35 -20.75 10.36
N VAL A 192 20.26 -20.01 10.48
CA VAL A 192 20.24 -18.71 11.15
C VAL A 192 19.56 -18.84 12.51
N SER A 193 20.22 -18.34 13.54
CA SER A 193 19.61 -18.12 14.85
C SER A 193 19.38 -16.63 15.07
N LEU A 194 18.11 -16.24 15.28
CA LEU A 194 17.70 -14.87 15.57
C LEU A 194 17.55 -14.66 17.07
#